data_76c86cf3a81034b202017141dd662573
#
_entry.id   76c86cf3a81034b202017141dd662573
#
_cell.length_a   1.000
_cell.length_b   1.000
_cell.length_c   1.000
_cell.angle_alpha   90.00
_cell.angle_beta   90.00
_cell.angle_gamma   90.00
#
_symmetry.space_group_name_H-M   'P 1'
#
loop_
_entity.id
_entity.type
_entity.pdbx_description
1 polymer ?
#
loop_
_entity_poly.entity_id
_entity_poly.type
_entity_poly.pdbx_seq_one_letter_code
_entity_poly.pdbx_strand_id
1 'polypeptide(L)'
;ELTREVIQKLAVQLSSSLRHFWHKDSGFRKTKILNQAIAEARGDYIVLLDGDCVPHRRFIADHSQLAESGWWVQGRRSFIREQFSPSFRSNRSGFFNWWLRGRASGLFKGVRWPMPFMRHDQAQRGIIGCNMGMWRADLIEVNGFDEEYEGWGLEDSDLGNRLYHLGRHRKLVYGRAIIHHLNHKEIPRDELPSNHGRLLTTLKDRRVKCARGLGKHLNGD
;
A
#
# COMPACT_ATOMS: atom_id res chain seq x y z
N GLU A 1 -4.10 14.58 17.46
CA GLU A 1 -3.26 14.78 18.66
C GLU A 1 -2.72 13.43 19.16
N LEU A 2 -3.55 12.47 19.49
CA LEU A 2 -3.17 11.12 19.95
C LEU A 2 -2.15 10.41 19.01
N THR A 3 -2.34 10.45 17.72
CA THR A 3 -1.43 9.82 16.75
C THR A 3 -0.04 10.45 16.79
N ARG A 4 0.04 11.78 16.92
CA ARG A 4 1.32 12.49 17.03
C ARG A 4 2.08 12.09 18.28
N GLU A 5 1.41 11.98 19.42
CA GLU A 5 2.03 11.56 20.67
C GLU A 5 2.58 10.13 20.62
N VAL A 6 1.81 9.21 20.01
CA VAL A 6 2.27 7.83 19.81
C VAL A 6 3.50 7.79 18.92
N ILE A 7 3.50 8.54 17.81
CA ILE A 7 4.64 8.62 16.89
C ILE A 7 5.87 9.20 17.59
N GLN A 8 5.74 10.26 18.38
CA GLN A 8 6.83 10.85 19.13
C GLN A 8 7.45 9.86 20.15
N LYS A 9 6.61 9.13 20.87
CA LYS A 9 7.08 8.08 21.81
C LYS A 9 7.82 6.96 21.08
N LEU A 10 7.34 6.55 19.92
CA LEU A 10 7.98 5.50 19.11
C LEU A 10 9.29 5.99 18.48
N ALA A 11 9.38 7.24 18.05
CA ALA A 11 10.58 7.81 17.42
C ALA A 11 11.80 7.74 18.35
N VAL A 12 11.60 7.87 19.66
CA VAL A 12 12.68 7.74 20.66
C VAL A 12 13.17 6.29 20.79
N GLN A 13 12.32 5.31 20.50
CA GLN A 13 12.62 3.88 20.67
C GLN A 13 13.17 3.21 19.40
N LEU A 14 12.99 3.85 18.25
CA LEU A 14 13.38 3.29 16.96
C LEU A 14 14.76 3.79 16.56
N SER A 15 15.60 2.85 16.09
CA SER A 15 16.92 3.17 15.50
C SER A 15 16.82 3.77 14.09
N SER A 16 15.65 3.69 13.47
CA SER A 16 15.38 4.22 12.12
C SER A 16 14.70 5.60 12.19
N SER A 17 14.94 6.44 11.19
CA SER A 17 14.28 7.74 11.11
C SER A 17 12.79 7.60 10.91
N LEU A 18 12.00 8.17 11.82
CA LEU A 18 10.55 8.24 11.73
C LEU A 18 10.14 9.67 11.42
N ARG A 19 9.41 9.88 10.33
CA ARG A 19 8.85 11.16 9.95
C ARG A 19 7.35 11.11 9.91
N HIS A 20 6.69 12.17 10.39
CA HIS A 20 5.24 12.29 10.43
C HIS A 20 4.78 13.41 9.49
N PHE A 21 3.98 13.04 8.51
CA PHE A 21 3.30 13.97 7.62
C PHE A 21 1.84 14.11 8.05
N TRP A 22 1.38 15.34 8.10
CA TRP A 22 0.03 15.65 8.50
C TRP A 22 -0.57 16.76 7.63
N HIS A 23 -1.83 16.67 7.33
CA HIS A 23 -2.62 17.76 6.75
C HIS A 23 -3.96 17.85 7.46
N LYS A 24 -4.58 19.02 7.38
CA LYS A 24 -5.93 19.24 7.92
C LYS A 24 -6.91 18.26 7.25
N ASP A 25 -7.79 17.66 8.05
CA ASP A 25 -8.87 16.83 7.54
C ASP A 25 -9.85 17.71 6.74
N SER A 26 -9.97 17.39 5.47
CA SER A 26 -10.89 18.03 4.51
C SER A 26 -11.43 16.96 3.57
N GLY A 27 -11.79 15.80 4.12
CA GLY A 27 -12.16 14.60 3.39
C GLY A 27 -10.97 13.69 3.07
N PHE A 28 -11.27 12.57 2.46
CA PHE A 28 -10.29 11.53 2.18
C PHE A 28 -9.35 11.96 1.04
N ARG A 29 -8.12 12.36 1.40
CA ARG A 29 -7.06 12.83 0.47
C ARG A 29 -5.77 12.05 0.65
N LYS A 30 -5.89 10.73 0.68
CA LYS A 30 -4.76 9.80 0.87
C LYS A 30 -3.65 10.03 -0.16
N THR A 31 -4.00 10.28 -1.42
CA THR A 31 -3.05 10.48 -2.53
C THR A 31 -2.07 11.62 -2.26
N LYS A 32 -2.57 12.74 -1.74
CA LYS A 32 -1.77 13.92 -1.44
C LYS A 32 -0.73 13.65 -0.36
N ILE A 33 -1.13 13.06 0.77
CA ILE A 33 -0.20 12.78 1.88
C ILE A 33 0.81 11.70 1.51
N LEU A 34 0.43 10.72 0.69
CA LEU A 34 1.35 9.71 0.16
C LEU A 34 2.41 10.35 -0.75
N ASN A 35 2.03 11.25 -1.65
CA ASN A 35 2.98 11.96 -2.51
C ASN A 35 3.95 12.81 -1.69
N GLN A 36 3.50 13.52 -0.68
CA GLN A 36 4.38 14.26 0.24
C GLN A 36 5.40 13.32 0.93
N ALA A 37 4.93 12.19 1.43
CA ALA A 37 5.80 11.21 2.07
C ALA A 37 6.81 10.58 1.10
N ILE A 38 6.40 10.30 -0.14
CA ILE A 38 7.27 9.77 -1.20
C ILE A 38 8.32 10.80 -1.63
N ALA A 39 7.95 12.08 -1.76
CA ALA A 39 8.87 13.15 -2.11
C ALA A 39 10.03 13.23 -1.11
N GLU A 40 9.72 13.16 0.17
CA GLU A 40 10.66 13.23 1.28
C GLU A 40 11.38 11.91 1.57
N ALA A 41 10.97 10.81 0.96
CA ALA A 41 11.60 9.51 1.18
C ALA A 41 13.04 9.49 0.65
N ARG A 42 13.96 8.92 1.44
CA ARG A 42 15.39 8.79 1.08
C ARG A 42 15.76 7.45 0.47
N GLY A 43 14.87 6.47 0.60
CA GLY A 43 15.11 5.13 0.06
C GLY A 43 14.79 5.06 -1.43
N ASP A 44 15.54 4.22 -2.15
CA ASP A 44 15.32 3.97 -3.59
C ASP A 44 14.13 3.06 -3.85
N TYR A 45 13.71 2.29 -2.84
CA TYR A 45 12.56 1.39 -2.91
C TYR A 45 11.53 1.78 -1.85
N ILE A 46 10.31 2.05 -2.30
CA ILE A 46 9.19 2.50 -1.47
C ILE A 46 8.26 1.32 -1.22
N VAL A 47 7.89 1.11 0.04
CA VAL A 47 6.89 0.12 0.44
C VAL A 47 5.70 0.82 1.07
N LEU A 48 4.53 0.64 0.49
CA LEU A 48 3.26 1.19 0.98
C LEU A 48 2.59 0.19 1.91
N LEU A 49 2.11 0.69 3.04
CA LEU A 49 1.38 -0.08 4.05
C LEU A 49 0.30 0.81 4.66
N ASP A 50 -0.95 0.33 4.69
CA ASP A 50 -2.04 1.06 5.36
C ASP A 50 -1.94 0.93 6.88
N GLY A 51 -2.43 1.94 7.61
CA GLY A 51 -2.33 2.02 9.07
C GLY A 51 -3.15 0.97 9.83
N ASP A 52 -4.09 0.31 9.18
CA ASP A 52 -4.90 -0.79 9.68
C ASP A 52 -4.33 -2.18 9.34
N CYS A 53 -3.12 -2.21 8.83
CA CYS A 53 -2.43 -3.44 8.44
C CYS A 53 -1.27 -3.75 9.37
N VAL A 54 -1.26 -4.96 9.93
CA VAL A 54 -0.18 -5.46 10.78
C VAL A 54 0.78 -6.30 9.92
N PRO A 55 2.02 -5.85 9.68
CA PRO A 55 2.97 -6.58 8.86
C PRO A 55 3.56 -7.79 9.60
N HIS A 56 3.84 -8.85 8.87
CA HIS A 56 4.63 -9.96 9.36
C HIS A 56 6.07 -9.49 9.65
N ARG A 57 6.73 -10.08 10.66
CA ARG A 57 8.10 -9.69 11.08
C ARG A 57 9.16 -9.66 9.96
N ARG A 58 8.96 -10.40 8.89
CA ARG A 58 9.85 -10.43 7.72
C ARG A 58 9.36 -9.56 6.55
N PHE A 59 8.35 -8.75 6.77
CA PHE A 59 7.69 -7.97 5.71
C PHE A 59 8.68 -7.12 4.89
N ILE A 60 9.51 -6.33 5.57
CA ILE A 60 10.51 -5.48 4.91
C ILE A 60 11.58 -6.33 4.21
N ALA A 61 12.11 -7.36 4.89
CA ALA A 61 13.09 -8.27 4.30
C ALA A 61 12.53 -9.01 3.07
N ASP A 62 11.25 -9.38 3.10
CA ASP A 62 10.59 -10.01 1.95
C ASP A 62 10.47 -9.02 0.77
N HIS A 63 10.06 -7.79 1.01
CA HIS A 63 10.01 -6.76 -0.03
C HIS A 63 11.38 -6.47 -0.61
N SER A 64 12.41 -6.35 0.23
CA SER A 64 13.80 -6.15 -0.21
C SER A 64 14.31 -7.29 -1.10
N GLN A 65 14.01 -8.55 -0.75
CA GLN A 65 14.38 -9.72 -1.56
C GLN A 65 13.60 -9.83 -2.87
N LEU A 66 12.40 -9.29 -2.93
CA LEU A 66 11.52 -9.33 -4.11
C LEU A 66 11.75 -8.14 -5.05
N ALA A 67 12.44 -7.10 -4.58
CA ALA A 67 12.74 -5.92 -5.37
C ALA A 67 13.62 -6.28 -6.57
N GLU A 68 13.15 -5.93 -7.77
CA GLU A 68 13.82 -6.17 -9.03
C GLU A 68 13.53 -5.03 -9.99
N SER A 69 14.54 -4.60 -10.75
CA SER A 69 14.38 -3.53 -11.73
C SER A 69 13.34 -3.91 -12.80
N GLY A 70 12.47 -2.98 -13.15
CA GLY A 70 11.37 -3.22 -14.09
C GLY A 70 10.13 -3.89 -13.47
N TRP A 71 10.18 -4.22 -12.16
CA TRP A 71 9.09 -4.88 -11.46
C TRP A 71 8.64 -4.11 -10.22
N TRP A 72 7.35 -4.15 -9.96
CA TRP A 72 6.78 -3.77 -8.68
C TRP A 72 6.09 -4.96 -7.99
N VAL A 73 6.11 -4.97 -6.69
CA VAL A 73 5.63 -6.08 -5.86
C VAL A 73 4.27 -5.73 -5.29
N GLN A 74 3.35 -6.66 -5.39
CA GLN A 74 2.09 -6.64 -4.66
C GLN A 74 1.97 -7.87 -3.79
N GLY A 75 2.06 -7.69 -2.47
CA GLY A 75 1.74 -8.71 -1.51
C GLY A 75 0.23 -8.88 -1.36
N ARG A 76 -0.15 -9.93 -0.64
CA ARG A 76 -1.56 -10.23 -0.34
C ARG A 76 -1.85 -9.88 1.11
N ARG A 77 -3.15 -9.69 1.40
CA ARG A 77 -3.64 -9.48 2.77
C ARG A 77 -4.55 -10.61 3.21
N SER A 78 -4.42 -11.03 4.45
CA SER A 78 -5.42 -11.77 5.21
C SER A 78 -6.22 -10.83 6.08
N PHE A 79 -7.32 -11.29 6.64
CA PHE A 79 -8.21 -10.44 7.42
C PHE A 79 -8.36 -10.97 8.84
N ILE A 80 -8.26 -10.08 9.81
CA ILE A 80 -8.62 -10.32 11.21
C ILE A 80 -10.05 -9.79 11.42
N ARG A 81 -10.94 -10.60 11.97
CA ARG A 81 -12.32 -10.16 12.19
C ARG A 81 -12.36 -9.01 13.19
N GLU A 82 -13.24 -8.04 12.97
CA GLU A 82 -13.32 -6.76 13.69
C GLU A 82 -13.30 -6.93 15.20
N GLN A 83 -14.12 -7.81 15.74
CA GLN A 83 -14.22 -8.07 17.19
C GLN A 83 -12.91 -8.56 17.83
N PHE A 84 -11.97 -9.07 17.03
CA PHE A 84 -10.67 -9.55 17.50
C PHE A 84 -9.51 -8.62 17.16
N SER A 85 -9.74 -7.58 16.37
CA SER A 85 -8.71 -6.63 15.94
C SER A 85 -7.93 -6.00 17.10
N PRO A 86 -8.54 -5.57 18.23
CA PRO A 86 -7.81 -4.98 19.34
C PRO A 86 -6.83 -5.94 20.02
N SER A 87 -7.09 -7.24 19.98
CA SER A 87 -6.27 -8.26 20.64
C SER A 87 -5.23 -8.91 19.72
N PHE A 88 -5.26 -8.63 18.39
CA PHE A 88 -4.34 -9.22 17.45
C PHE A 88 -2.92 -8.68 17.64
N ARG A 89 -1.94 -9.61 17.72
CA ARG A 89 -0.51 -9.31 17.75
C ARG A 89 0.19 -10.33 16.83
N SER A 90 0.83 -9.89 15.77
CA SER A 90 1.41 -10.76 14.74
C SER A 90 2.51 -11.70 15.24
N ASN A 91 3.13 -11.37 16.38
CA ASN A 91 4.29 -12.10 16.91
C ASN A 91 3.98 -13.07 18.06
N ARG A 92 2.79 -13.03 18.66
CA ARG A 92 2.47 -13.80 19.88
C ARG A 92 1.70 -15.10 19.66
N SER A 93 0.94 -15.17 18.58
CA SER A 93 0.25 -16.40 18.18
C SER A 93 0.36 -16.53 16.68
N GLY A 94 0.90 -17.63 16.19
CA GLY A 94 0.98 -17.83 14.75
C GLY A 94 -0.39 -17.62 14.09
N PHE A 95 -0.44 -16.91 12.98
CA PHE A 95 -1.68 -16.60 12.24
C PHE A 95 -2.54 -17.85 11.99
N PHE A 96 -1.90 -19.03 11.83
CA PHE A 96 -2.58 -20.31 11.67
C PHE A 96 -3.54 -20.60 12.84
N ASN A 97 -3.13 -20.37 14.10
CA ASN A 97 -3.99 -20.57 15.26
C ASN A 97 -5.17 -19.60 15.30
N TRP A 98 -4.99 -18.38 14.80
CA TRP A 98 -6.08 -17.41 14.67
C TRP A 98 -7.10 -17.86 13.63
N TRP A 99 -6.62 -18.34 12.50
CA TRP A 99 -7.47 -18.88 11.44
C TRP A 99 -8.23 -20.12 11.92
N LEU A 100 -7.55 -21.08 12.55
CA LEU A 100 -8.15 -22.32 13.07
C LEU A 100 -9.29 -22.03 14.07
N ARG A 101 -9.15 -20.98 14.88
CA ARG A 101 -10.18 -20.54 15.83
C ARG A 101 -11.27 -19.66 15.19
N GLY A 102 -11.30 -19.56 13.88
CA GLY A 102 -12.29 -18.76 13.16
C GLY A 102 -12.19 -17.25 13.37
N ARG A 103 -11.05 -16.75 13.90
CA ARG A 103 -10.81 -15.32 14.21
C ARG A 103 -10.19 -14.54 13.04
N ALA A 104 -9.70 -15.26 12.04
CA ALA A 104 -9.08 -14.71 10.84
C ALA A 104 -9.54 -15.45 9.60
N SER A 105 -9.36 -14.84 8.41
CA SER A 105 -9.63 -15.44 7.12
C SER A 105 -8.47 -15.26 6.14
N GLY A 106 -8.47 -16.04 5.06
CA GLY A 106 -7.44 -15.93 4.03
C GLY A 106 -6.13 -16.66 4.41
N LEU A 107 -6.22 -17.93 4.84
CA LEU A 107 -5.08 -18.73 5.28
C LEU A 107 -3.88 -18.66 4.33
N PHE A 108 -4.09 -18.95 3.03
CA PHE A 108 -3.01 -18.94 2.03
C PHE A 108 -2.35 -17.57 1.84
N LYS A 109 -3.02 -16.49 2.23
CA LYS A 109 -2.51 -15.11 2.14
C LYS A 109 -1.82 -14.67 3.42
N GLY A 110 -2.12 -15.32 4.55
CA GLY A 110 -1.65 -14.93 5.88
C GLY A 110 -0.54 -15.81 6.46
N VAL A 111 -0.18 -16.90 5.78
CA VAL A 111 0.86 -17.83 6.21
C VAL A 111 2.09 -17.72 5.30
N ARG A 112 3.27 -17.80 5.91
CA ARG A 112 4.53 -17.85 5.18
C ARG A 112 4.77 -19.26 4.65
N TRP A 113 4.97 -19.37 3.34
CA TRP A 113 5.25 -20.65 2.69
C TRP A 113 6.76 -20.84 2.51
N PRO A 114 7.27 -22.11 2.59
CA PRO A 114 8.68 -22.42 2.30
C PRO A 114 9.07 -21.93 0.90
N MET A 115 8.27 -22.24 -0.11
CA MET A 115 8.39 -21.72 -1.47
C MET A 115 7.26 -20.73 -1.73
N PRO A 116 7.57 -19.42 -1.98
CA PRO A 116 6.55 -18.46 -2.31
C PRO A 116 5.95 -18.77 -3.69
N PHE A 117 4.65 -18.62 -3.81
CA PHE A 117 4.01 -18.59 -5.10
C PHE A 117 4.02 -17.14 -5.60
N MET A 118 4.66 -16.94 -6.76
CA MET A 118 4.68 -15.64 -7.44
C MET A 118 3.99 -15.79 -8.79
N ARG A 119 3.06 -14.92 -9.04
CA ARG A 119 2.44 -14.78 -10.35
C ARG A 119 2.97 -13.48 -10.98
N HIS A 120 3.62 -13.62 -12.11
CA HIS A 120 3.94 -12.50 -12.97
C HIS A 120 2.66 -12.14 -13.73
N ASP A 121 2.05 -11.05 -13.31
CA ASP A 121 0.72 -10.71 -13.77
C ASP A 121 0.75 -9.38 -14.51
N GLN A 122 0.29 -9.41 -15.74
CA GLN A 122 0.02 -8.21 -16.54
C GLN A 122 -1.43 -7.73 -16.35
N ALA A 123 -2.22 -8.44 -15.53
CA ALA A 123 -3.60 -8.05 -15.29
C ALA A 123 -3.67 -6.72 -14.53
N GLN A 124 -4.39 -5.79 -15.08
CA GLN A 124 -4.64 -4.46 -14.52
C GLN A 124 -5.71 -4.48 -13.41
N ARG A 125 -6.17 -5.67 -13.02
CA ARG A 125 -7.24 -5.85 -12.03
C ARG A 125 -6.70 -6.37 -10.70
N GLY A 126 -7.45 -6.11 -9.63
CA GLY A 126 -7.16 -6.61 -8.29
C GLY A 126 -5.89 -6.01 -7.67
N ILE A 127 -5.56 -4.78 -8.03
CA ILE A 127 -4.52 -3.97 -7.39
C ILE A 127 -5.07 -3.52 -6.02
N ILE A 128 -4.23 -3.55 -5.00
CA ILE A 128 -4.57 -3.15 -3.63
C ILE A 128 -3.42 -2.32 -3.06
N GLY A 129 -3.72 -1.09 -2.64
CA GLY A 129 -2.73 -0.09 -2.19
C GLY A 129 -2.05 -0.41 -0.87
N CYS A 130 -2.68 -1.24 -0.02
CA CYS A 130 -2.20 -1.51 1.33
C CYS A 130 -0.94 -2.38 1.42
N ASN A 131 -0.42 -2.90 0.30
CA ASN A 131 0.77 -3.76 0.29
C ASN A 131 1.43 -3.73 -1.10
N MET A 132 2.12 -2.64 -1.38
CA MET A 132 2.83 -2.43 -2.64
C MET A 132 4.28 -2.05 -2.37
N GLY A 133 5.20 -2.61 -3.15
CA GLY A 133 6.61 -2.22 -3.14
C GLY A 133 7.06 -1.86 -4.56
N MET A 134 7.72 -0.70 -4.74
CA MET A 134 8.12 -0.21 -6.05
C MET A 134 9.32 0.72 -5.97
N TRP A 135 10.04 0.88 -7.06
CA TRP A 135 11.16 1.77 -7.14
C TRP A 135 10.71 3.23 -7.10
N ARG A 136 11.42 4.04 -6.32
CA ARG A 136 11.16 5.48 -6.22
C ARG A 136 11.30 6.18 -7.57
N ALA A 137 12.25 5.75 -8.39
CA ALA A 137 12.42 6.25 -9.75
C ALA A 137 11.18 6.05 -10.62
N ASP A 138 10.55 4.86 -10.55
CA ASP A 138 9.32 4.57 -11.29
C ASP A 138 8.15 5.43 -10.79
N LEU A 139 8.07 5.68 -9.47
CA LEU A 139 7.06 6.59 -8.90
C LEU A 139 7.25 8.04 -9.41
N ILE A 140 8.48 8.52 -9.49
CA ILE A 140 8.78 9.84 -10.05
C ILE A 140 8.39 9.89 -11.54
N GLU A 141 8.69 8.85 -12.28
CA GLU A 141 8.40 8.79 -13.71
C GLU A 141 6.91 8.81 -14.01
N VAL A 142 6.08 8.09 -13.23
CA VAL A 142 4.62 8.13 -13.38
C VAL A 142 3.97 9.32 -12.66
N ASN A 143 4.74 10.20 -12.03
CA ASN A 143 4.30 11.34 -11.24
C ASN A 143 3.51 10.96 -9.96
N GLY A 144 3.84 9.81 -9.34
CA GLY A 144 3.23 9.36 -8.09
C GLY A 144 1.74 9.01 -8.20
N PHE A 145 1.02 9.22 -7.11
CA PHE A 145 -0.44 9.11 -7.10
C PHE A 145 -1.10 10.32 -7.77
N ASP A 146 -2.19 10.09 -8.49
CA ASP A 146 -2.99 11.17 -9.02
C ASP A 146 -3.86 11.79 -7.92
N GLU A 147 -3.60 13.05 -7.60
CA GLU A 147 -4.28 13.79 -6.53
C GLU A 147 -5.69 14.28 -6.92
N GLU A 148 -6.13 13.99 -8.12
CA GLU A 148 -7.52 14.17 -8.52
C GLU A 148 -8.44 13.06 -7.99
N TYR A 149 -7.86 11.93 -7.50
CA TYR A 149 -8.61 10.92 -6.76
C TYR A 149 -8.90 11.43 -5.35
N GLU A 150 -10.09 11.93 -5.14
CA GLU A 150 -10.64 12.29 -3.84
C GLU A 150 -11.63 11.20 -3.40
N GLY A 151 -11.84 11.08 -2.08
CA GLY A 151 -12.66 9.99 -1.55
C GLY A 151 -11.99 8.62 -1.69
N TRP A 152 -12.75 7.58 -1.40
CA TRP A 152 -12.22 6.22 -1.38
C TRP A 152 -12.24 5.55 -2.76
N GLY A 153 -11.11 4.99 -3.15
CA GLY A 153 -11.02 3.90 -4.12
C GLY A 153 -10.44 4.27 -5.49
N LEU A 154 -9.77 3.28 -6.06
CA LEU A 154 -9.19 3.22 -7.40
C LEU A 154 -7.91 4.06 -7.63
N GLU A 155 -7.43 4.81 -6.64
CA GLU A 155 -6.15 5.54 -6.70
C GLU A 155 -4.95 4.58 -6.85
N ASP A 156 -5.03 3.43 -6.22
CA ASP A 156 -4.05 2.35 -6.31
C ASP A 156 -4.10 1.64 -7.67
N SER A 157 -5.31 1.40 -8.15
CA SER A 157 -5.55 0.81 -9.47
C SER A 157 -5.05 1.71 -10.59
N ASP A 158 -5.25 3.02 -10.49
CA ASP A 158 -4.73 4.00 -11.42
C ASP A 158 -3.19 3.99 -11.43
N LEU A 159 -2.55 4.09 -10.25
CA LEU A 159 -1.09 4.03 -10.15
C LEU A 159 -0.53 2.74 -10.77
N GLY A 160 -1.09 1.58 -10.44
CA GLY A 160 -0.63 0.30 -10.97
C GLY A 160 -0.81 0.18 -12.49
N ASN A 161 -1.88 0.77 -13.06
CA ASN A 161 -2.07 0.81 -14.49
C ASN A 161 -1.08 1.76 -15.18
N ARG A 162 -0.75 2.91 -14.58
CA ARG A 162 0.27 3.81 -15.12
C ARG A 162 1.67 3.20 -15.07
N LEU A 163 2.00 2.44 -14.02
CA LEU A 163 3.23 1.63 -13.98
C LEU A 163 3.25 0.58 -15.09
N TYR A 164 2.13 -0.07 -15.36
CA TYR A 164 2.02 -1.01 -16.46
C TYR A 164 2.21 -0.33 -17.83
N HIS A 165 1.60 0.83 -18.06
CA HIS A 165 1.77 1.62 -19.27
C HIS A 165 3.22 2.12 -19.45
N LEU A 166 3.95 2.34 -18.35
CA LEU A 166 5.40 2.62 -18.34
C LEU A 166 6.25 1.39 -18.72
N GLY A 167 5.64 0.22 -18.87
CA GLY A 167 6.36 -1.03 -19.14
C GLY A 167 6.86 -1.74 -17.87
N ARG A 168 6.34 -1.42 -16.69
CA ARG A 168 6.65 -2.14 -15.46
C ARG A 168 5.70 -3.31 -15.26
N HIS A 169 6.25 -4.42 -14.76
CA HIS A 169 5.50 -5.65 -14.51
C HIS A 169 5.15 -5.81 -13.05
N ARG A 170 4.07 -6.54 -12.76
CA ARG A 170 3.64 -6.84 -11.39
C ARG A 170 4.06 -8.23 -10.95
N LYS A 171 4.74 -8.32 -9.81
CA LYS A 171 4.89 -9.56 -9.05
C LYS A 171 3.76 -9.65 -8.02
N LEU A 172 2.77 -10.49 -8.27
CA LEU A 172 1.74 -10.81 -7.30
C LEU A 172 2.22 -11.96 -6.42
N VAL A 173 2.42 -11.71 -5.12
CA VAL A 173 3.16 -12.60 -4.24
C VAL A 173 2.27 -13.20 -3.15
N TYR A 174 2.40 -14.51 -2.94
CA TYR A 174 1.78 -15.27 -1.87
C TYR A 174 2.86 -15.92 -1.00
N GLY A 175 2.65 -15.95 0.32
CA GLY A 175 3.57 -16.57 1.26
C GLY A 175 4.84 -15.76 1.56
N ARG A 176 4.94 -14.55 1.03
CA ARG A 176 5.93 -13.52 1.35
C ARG A 176 5.24 -12.15 1.37
N ALA A 177 5.92 -11.14 1.91
CA ALA A 177 5.37 -9.80 2.04
C ALA A 177 3.97 -9.80 2.65
N ILE A 178 3.78 -10.52 3.75
CA ILE A 178 2.47 -10.79 4.35
C ILE A 178 2.05 -9.63 5.24
N ILE A 179 0.76 -9.26 5.13
CA ILE A 179 0.09 -8.37 6.06
C ILE A 179 -1.24 -8.97 6.55
N HIS A 180 -1.66 -8.55 7.73
CA HIS A 180 -2.94 -8.90 8.34
C HIS A 180 -3.75 -7.61 8.50
N HIS A 181 -4.81 -7.47 7.72
CA HIS A 181 -5.70 -6.32 7.78
C HIS A 181 -6.66 -6.47 8.97
N LEU A 182 -6.70 -5.47 9.81
CA LEU A 182 -7.64 -5.39 10.92
C LEU A 182 -8.97 -4.87 10.39
N ASN A 183 -9.99 -5.73 10.36
CA ASN A 183 -11.29 -5.33 9.85
C ASN A 183 -11.89 -4.22 10.72
N HIS A 184 -12.46 -3.25 10.06
CA HIS A 184 -13.16 -2.11 10.62
C HIS A 184 -14.36 -1.76 9.73
N LYS A 185 -15.22 -0.85 10.22
CA LYS A 185 -16.33 -0.32 9.43
C LYS A 185 -15.82 0.37 8.17
N GLU A 186 -16.43 0.06 7.03
CA GLU A 186 -16.04 0.63 5.74
C GLU A 186 -16.36 2.14 5.67
N ILE A 187 -15.51 2.87 4.95
CA ILE A 187 -15.70 4.30 4.65
C ILE A 187 -16.75 4.44 3.54
N PRO A 188 -17.56 5.51 3.53
CA PRO A 188 -18.49 5.80 2.44
C PRO A 188 -17.79 5.80 1.07
N ARG A 189 -18.51 5.35 0.03
CA ARG A 189 -17.97 5.15 -1.32
C ARG A 189 -18.59 6.13 -2.33
N ASP A 190 -18.97 7.31 -1.89
CA ASP A 190 -19.74 8.28 -2.68
C ASP A 190 -18.98 8.75 -3.93
N GLU A 191 -17.65 8.86 -3.83
CA GLU A 191 -16.79 9.29 -4.95
C GLU A 191 -16.38 8.15 -5.90
N LEU A 192 -16.77 6.90 -5.62
CA LEU A 192 -16.37 5.75 -6.44
C LEU A 192 -16.78 5.87 -7.92
N PRO A 193 -17.96 6.39 -8.29
CA PRO A 193 -18.34 6.59 -9.69
C PRO A 193 -17.43 7.57 -10.42
N SER A 194 -17.07 8.70 -9.79
CA SER A 194 -16.13 9.70 -10.33
C SER A 194 -14.75 9.12 -10.53
N ASN A 195 -14.21 8.44 -9.51
CA ASN A 195 -12.92 7.77 -9.55
C ASN A 195 -12.88 6.65 -10.61
N HIS A 196 -13.98 5.95 -10.82
CA HIS A 196 -14.09 4.95 -11.89
C HIS A 196 -14.00 5.59 -13.28
N GLY A 197 -14.64 6.73 -13.49
CA GLY A 197 -14.53 7.49 -14.75
C GLY A 197 -13.08 7.92 -15.04
N ARG A 198 -12.34 8.38 -14.01
CA ARG A 198 -10.92 8.73 -14.11
C ARG A 198 -10.07 7.52 -14.51
N LEU A 199 -10.29 6.37 -13.85
CA LEU A 199 -9.57 5.14 -14.18
C LEU A 199 -9.84 4.69 -15.62
N LEU A 200 -11.09 4.75 -16.09
CA LEU A 200 -11.41 4.41 -17.48
C LEU A 200 -10.67 5.33 -18.47
N THR A 201 -10.52 6.62 -18.15
CA THR A 201 -9.74 7.56 -18.96
C THR A 201 -8.26 7.17 -18.99
N THR A 202 -7.67 6.87 -17.84
CA THR A 202 -6.27 6.38 -17.76
C THR A 202 -6.05 5.13 -18.62
N LEU A 203 -6.97 4.17 -18.58
CA LEU A 203 -6.91 2.94 -19.36
C LEU A 203 -7.04 3.21 -20.86
N LYS A 204 -8.05 4.00 -21.26
CA LYS A 204 -8.33 4.33 -22.67
C LYS A 204 -7.17 5.07 -23.31
N ASP A 205 -6.65 6.09 -22.63
CA ASP A 205 -5.59 6.96 -23.14
C ASP A 205 -4.19 6.35 -22.93
N ARG A 206 -4.09 5.19 -22.28
CA ARG A 206 -2.81 4.55 -21.88
C ARG A 206 -1.87 5.52 -21.17
N ARG A 207 -2.42 6.33 -20.28
CA ARG A 207 -1.66 7.35 -19.56
C ARG A 207 -0.54 6.72 -18.75
N VAL A 208 0.65 7.28 -18.85
CA VAL A 208 1.81 6.93 -18.01
C VAL A 208 1.93 7.90 -16.83
N LYS A 209 1.74 9.19 -17.06
CA LYS A 209 1.85 10.24 -16.03
C LYS A 209 0.48 10.83 -15.70
N CYS A 210 0.22 11.06 -14.42
CA CYS A 210 -0.90 11.91 -14.01
C CYS A 210 -0.52 13.40 -14.09
N ALA A 211 -1.51 14.25 -14.26
CA ALA A 211 -1.29 15.70 -14.35
C ALA A 211 -0.94 16.32 -12.99
N ARG A 212 -1.62 15.87 -11.92
CA ARG A 212 -1.47 16.40 -10.56
C ARG A 212 -0.96 15.30 -9.63
N GLY A 213 0.32 15.33 -9.29
CA GLY A 213 0.92 14.25 -8.49
C GLY A 213 2.19 14.66 -7.78
N LEU A 214 3.13 13.72 -7.72
CA LEU A 214 4.36 13.80 -6.93
C LEU A 214 5.26 14.98 -7.28
N GLY A 215 5.32 15.38 -8.56
CA GLY A 215 6.28 16.39 -9.07
C GLY A 215 6.20 17.72 -8.34
N LYS A 216 5.01 18.19 -7.96
CA LYS A 216 4.85 19.45 -7.21
C LYS A 216 5.44 19.38 -5.79
N HIS A 217 5.55 18.18 -5.21
CA HIS A 217 6.13 17.99 -3.88
C HIS A 217 7.65 17.78 -3.93
N LEU A 218 8.21 17.47 -5.11
CA LEU A 218 9.66 17.35 -5.31
C LEU A 218 10.33 18.73 -5.46
N ASN A 219 9.63 19.70 -6.00
CA ASN A 219 10.16 21.02 -6.32
C ASN A 219 9.97 22.06 -5.20
N GLY A 220 9.29 21.68 -4.10
CA GLY A 220 9.13 22.56 -2.93
C GLY A 220 8.15 23.72 -3.14
N ASP A 221 7.16 23.58 -4.07
CA ASP A 221 6.08 24.55 -4.27
C ASP A 221 4.93 24.37 -3.25
#